data_ea1538ad76ffed92f0adf490237f8652
#
_entry.id   ea1538ad76ffed92f0adf490237f8652
#
_cell.length_a   1.000
_cell.length_b   1.000
_cell.length_c   1.000
_cell.angle_alpha   90.00
_cell.angle_beta   90.00
_cell.angle_gamma   90.00
#
_symmetry.space_group_name_H-M   'P 1'
#
loop_
_entity.id
_entity.type
_entity.pdbx_description
1 polymer ?
#
loop_
_entity_poly.entity_id
_entity_poly.type
_entity_poly.pdbx_seq_one_letter_code
_entity_poly.pdbx_strand_id
1 'polypeptide(L)'
;LHPTGIHEFNEVIFEDAFISDDMMLGTQDEAWKQATSELAYERSGPERFLETFYILPELVDVLGEAPDTRGAEGIGRLVAQVHTLRRMSVSVNGMLQAGKEPTVEGSLVKDLGTKWEQDLPAKVRTLAAFADPDSGNRTEFDDLMRFATMIAPKLTIQGGTTEVLRGIIARGLGLR
;
A
#
# COMPACT_ATOMS: atom_id res chain seq x y z
N LEU A 1 10.41 14.81 -9.44
CA LEU A 1 10.93 14.62 -8.08
C LEU A 1 9.80 14.13 -7.19
N HIS A 2 10.10 13.14 -6.36
CA HIS A 2 9.21 12.63 -5.33
C HIS A 2 8.97 13.71 -4.26
N PRO A 3 7.80 13.75 -3.56
CA PRO A 3 7.57 14.73 -2.47
C PRO A 3 8.63 14.69 -1.36
N THR A 4 9.27 13.55 -1.15
CA THR A 4 10.40 13.38 -0.21
C THR A 4 11.73 13.97 -0.71
N GLY A 5 11.79 14.46 -1.94
CA GLY A 5 13.03 14.89 -2.59
C GLY A 5 13.86 13.76 -3.22
N ILE A 6 13.44 12.52 -3.06
CA ILE A 6 14.11 11.35 -3.68
C ILE A 6 13.86 11.35 -5.18
N HIS A 7 14.87 11.04 -5.97
CA HIS A 7 14.78 10.87 -7.41
C HIS A 7 14.61 9.39 -7.75
N GLU A 8 13.37 8.99 -8.07
CA GLU A 8 13.02 7.58 -8.35
C GLU A 8 12.67 7.33 -9.84
N PHE A 9 12.44 8.38 -10.62
CA PHE A 9 11.98 8.26 -11.99
C PHE A 9 12.97 8.85 -12.97
N ASN A 10 13.21 8.12 -14.07
CA ASN A 10 14.06 8.56 -15.17
C ASN A 10 13.27 8.53 -16.46
N GLU A 11 13.60 9.42 -17.38
CA GLU A 11 13.21 9.31 -18.76
C GLU A 11 14.20 8.39 -19.47
N VAL A 12 13.69 7.41 -20.22
CA VAL A 12 14.50 6.48 -21.01
C VAL A 12 14.10 6.63 -22.46
N ILE A 13 15.04 6.96 -23.31
CA ILE A 13 14.85 7.13 -24.73
C ILE A 13 15.49 5.95 -25.48
N PHE A 14 14.73 5.28 -26.33
CA PHE A 14 15.21 4.21 -27.19
C PHE A 14 15.36 4.77 -28.63
N GLU A 15 16.58 4.85 -29.13
CA GLU A 15 16.91 5.29 -30.49
C GLU A 15 17.51 4.11 -31.25
N ASP A 16 16.81 3.59 -32.26
CA ASP A 16 17.25 2.47 -33.11
C ASP A 16 17.77 1.26 -32.33
N ALA A 17 17.22 1.02 -31.13
CA ALA A 17 17.63 -0.08 -30.27
C ALA A 17 17.16 -1.41 -30.84
N PHE A 18 18.13 -2.26 -31.24
CA PHE A 18 17.85 -3.61 -31.72
C PHE A 18 17.69 -4.58 -30.54
N ILE A 19 16.60 -5.35 -30.55
CA ILE A 19 16.36 -6.47 -29.63
C ILE A 19 16.11 -7.70 -30.49
N SER A 20 16.88 -8.76 -30.28
CA SER A 20 16.72 -10.01 -31.02
C SER A 20 15.47 -10.78 -30.58
N ASP A 21 14.90 -11.59 -31.48
CA ASP A 21 13.65 -12.31 -31.27
C ASP A 21 13.72 -13.29 -30.08
N ASP A 22 14.90 -13.83 -29.79
CA ASP A 22 15.12 -14.72 -28.65
C ASP A 22 15.06 -14.02 -27.29
N MET A 23 15.06 -12.69 -27.27
CA MET A 23 14.87 -11.88 -26.05
C MET A 23 13.40 -11.52 -25.81
N MET A 24 12.48 -11.93 -26.69
CA MET A 24 11.06 -11.68 -26.51
C MET A 24 10.48 -12.53 -25.37
N LEU A 25 9.79 -11.89 -24.43
CA LEU A 25 9.06 -12.55 -23.34
C LEU A 25 7.59 -12.73 -23.71
N GLY A 26 7.12 -13.98 -23.64
CA GLY A 26 5.72 -14.31 -23.90
C GLY A 26 5.41 -14.50 -25.39
N THR A 27 4.18 -14.17 -25.79
CA THR A 27 3.66 -14.36 -27.15
C THR A 27 3.55 -13.03 -27.86
N GLN A 28 3.97 -12.99 -29.12
CA GLN A 28 3.84 -11.80 -29.96
C GLN A 28 2.36 -11.32 -29.98
N ASP A 29 2.17 -10.02 -29.90
CA ASP A 29 0.87 -9.34 -29.89
C ASP A 29 0.00 -9.57 -28.64
N GLU A 30 0.47 -10.33 -27.65
CA GLU A 30 -0.25 -10.57 -26.37
C GLU A 30 0.27 -9.73 -25.18
N ALA A 31 1.12 -8.73 -25.41
CA ALA A 31 1.77 -7.95 -24.34
C ALA A 31 0.78 -7.34 -23.33
N TRP A 32 -0.38 -6.86 -23.80
CA TRP A 32 -1.41 -6.28 -22.93
C TRP A 32 -1.99 -7.31 -21.96
N LYS A 33 -2.31 -8.52 -22.46
CA LYS A 33 -2.82 -9.63 -21.64
C LYS A 33 -1.76 -10.06 -20.61
N GLN A 34 -0.52 -10.16 -21.04
CA GLN A 34 0.61 -10.52 -20.18
C GLN A 34 0.82 -9.47 -19.08
N ALA A 35 0.91 -8.18 -19.42
CA ALA A 35 1.07 -7.11 -18.45
C ALA A 35 -0.09 -7.02 -17.45
N THR A 36 -1.33 -7.23 -17.91
CA THR A 36 -2.51 -7.18 -17.02
C THR A 36 -2.66 -8.41 -16.14
N SER A 37 -2.10 -9.57 -16.52
CA SER A 37 -2.14 -10.77 -15.70
C SER A 37 -1.35 -10.64 -14.39
N GLU A 38 -0.32 -9.81 -14.36
CA GLU A 38 0.50 -9.56 -13.18
C GLU A 38 -0.19 -8.66 -12.15
N LEU A 39 -1.16 -7.85 -12.59
CA LEU A 39 -1.78 -6.83 -11.72
C LEU A 39 -2.53 -7.42 -10.52
N ALA A 40 -3.05 -8.64 -10.61
CA ALA A 40 -3.69 -9.30 -9.47
C ALA A 40 -2.68 -9.63 -8.36
N TYR A 41 -1.48 -10.06 -8.72
CA TYR A 41 -0.37 -10.30 -7.80
C TYR A 41 0.11 -8.98 -7.19
N GLU A 42 0.40 -8.00 -8.03
CA GLU A 42 0.88 -6.68 -7.61
C GLU A 42 -0.10 -5.98 -6.67
N ARG A 43 -1.41 -6.01 -6.99
CA ARG A 43 -2.46 -5.31 -6.22
C ARG A 43 -2.77 -5.95 -4.88
N SER A 44 -2.48 -7.23 -4.70
CA SER A 44 -2.79 -7.95 -3.46
C SER A 44 -1.59 -8.12 -2.53
N GLY A 45 -0.40 -7.72 -2.95
CA GLY A 45 0.82 -7.85 -2.18
C GLY A 45 0.83 -7.01 -0.88
N PRO A 46 1.65 -7.40 0.11
CA PRO A 46 1.74 -6.70 1.40
C PRO A 46 2.24 -5.26 1.27
N GLU A 47 3.00 -4.94 0.25
CA GLU A 47 3.47 -3.59 -0.07
C GLU A 47 2.32 -2.59 -0.34
N ARG A 48 1.09 -3.08 -0.48
CA ARG A 48 -0.10 -2.24 -0.68
C ARG A 48 -0.76 -1.78 0.62
N PHE A 49 -0.22 -2.19 1.77
CA PHE A 49 -0.71 -1.78 3.09
C PHE A 49 0.38 -1.79 4.19
N LEU A 50 1.64 -2.01 3.85
CA LEU A 50 2.75 -2.02 4.81
C LEU A 50 3.83 -0.96 4.53
N GLU A 51 3.70 -0.13 3.49
CA GLU A 51 4.72 0.84 3.13
C GLU A 51 4.88 1.96 4.18
N THR A 52 3.79 2.30 4.89
CA THR A 52 3.82 3.24 6.04
C THR A 52 3.66 2.54 7.40
N PHE A 53 3.59 1.22 7.42
CA PHE A 53 3.32 0.44 8.65
C PHE A 53 4.33 0.71 9.77
N TYR A 54 5.58 1.02 9.44
CA TYR A 54 6.65 1.26 10.41
C TYR A 54 6.32 2.34 11.45
N ILE A 55 5.41 3.28 11.17
CA ILE A 55 4.99 4.29 12.17
C ILE A 55 4.04 3.73 13.24
N LEU A 56 3.48 2.54 13.05
CA LEU A 56 2.58 1.92 14.05
C LEU A 56 3.34 1.31 15.24
N PRO A 57 4.42 0.55 15.08
CA PRO A 57 5.29 0.16 16.19
C PRO A 57 5.84 1.36 16.96
N GLU A 58 6.28 2.39 16.26
CA GLU A 58 6.78 3.62 16.90
C GLU A 58 5.69 4.34 17.72
N LEU A 59 4.45 4.31 17.25
CA LEU A 59 3.33 4.82 18.04
C LEU A 59 3.16 4.03 19.34
N VAL A 60 3.30 2.69 19.30
CA VAL A 60 3.20 1.85 20.50
C VAL A 60 4.30 2.21 21.49
N ASP A 61 5.53 2.40 21.01
CA ASP A 61 6.66 2.81 21.85
C ASP A 61 6.43 4.18 22.50
N VAL A 62 5.98 5.14 21.71
CA VAL A 62 5.68 6.51 22.19
C VAL A 62 4.50 6.54 23.19
N LEU A 63 3.51 5.68 23.05
CA LEU A 63 2.38 5.58 23.99
C LEU A 63 2.74 4.80 25.28
N GLY A 64 3.84 4.03 25.25
CA GLY A 64 4.35 3.27 26.38
C GLY A 64 3.50 2.05 26.77
N GLU A 65 3.92 1.37 27.83
CA GLU A 65 3.31 0.10 28.27
C GLU A 65 1.88 0.24 28.83
N ALA A 66 1.51 1.45 29.28
CA ALA A 66 0.21 1.70 29.91
C ALA A 66 -0.49 2.92 29.28
N PRO A 67 -0.84 2.84 27.99
CA PRO A 67 -1.54 3.94 27.32
C PRO A 67 -2.92 4.18 27.96
N ASP A 68 -3.41 5.40 27.85
CA ASP A 68 -4.79 5.68 28.26
C ASP A 68 -5.80 4.90 27.37
N THR A 69 -7.08 4.92 27.76
CA THR A 69 -8.15 4.22 27.03
C THR A 69 -8.21 4.63 25.54
N ARG A 70 -7.97 5.90 25.23
CA ARG A 70 -7.97 6.41 23.85
C ARG A 70 -6.81 5.84 23.04
N GLY A 71 -5.61 5.82 23.61
CA GLY A 71 -4.42 5.24 22.99
C GLY A 71 -4.61 3.75 22.72
N ALA A 72 -5.06 3.00 23.75
CA ALA A 72 -5.32 1.57 23.63
C ALA A 72 -6.39 1.23 22.57
N GLU A 73 -7.53 1.94 22.57
CA GLU A 73 -8.56 1.76 21.53
C GLU A 73 -8.04 2.15 20.15
N GLY A 74 -7.29 3.24 20.04
CA GLY A 74 -6.72 3.70 18.78
C GLY A 74 -5.79 2.67 18.17
N ILE A 75 -4.83 2.16 18.93
CA ILE A 75 -3.94 1.06 18.52
C ILE A 75 -4.76 -0.17 18.13
N GLY A 76 -5.71 -0.59 18.97
CA GLY A 76 -6.56 -1.75 18.70
C GLY A 76 -7.29 -1.65 17.36
N ARG A 77 -7.84 -0.47 17.02
CA ARG A 77 -8.49 -0.21 15.73
C ARG A 77 -7.51 -0.30 14.56
N LEU A 78 -6.33 0.29 14.68
CA LEU A 78 -5.30 0.24 13.62
C LEU A 78 -4.80 -1.19 13.38
N VAL A 79 -4.55 -1.95 14.45
CA VAL A 79 -4.15 -3.36 14.38
C VAL A 79 -5.25 -4.21 13.75
N ALA A 80 -6.52 -4.02 14.11
CA ALA A 80 -7.64 -4.75 13.51
C ALA A 80 -7.75 -4.47 12.00
N GLN A 81 -7.54 -3.23 11.57
CA GLN A 81 -7.59 -2.85 10.16
C GLN A 81 -6.46 -3.51 9.36
N VAL A 82 -5.20 -3.40 9.81
CA VAL A 82 -4.06 -4.03 9.10
C VAL A 82 -4.16 -5.55 9.11
N HIS A 83 -4.66 -6.15 10.20
CA HIS A 83 -4.92 -7.59 10.25
C HIS A 83 -5.96 -8.02 9.20
N THR A 84 -7.03 -7.24 9.05
CA THR A 84 -8.05 -7.49 8.02
C THR A 84 -7.45 -7.43 6.62
N LEU A 85 -6.68 -6.38 6.31
CA LEU A 85 -5.98 -6.24 5.01
C LEU A 85 -5.05 -7.43 4.75
N ARG A 86 -4.28 -7.84 5.75
CA ARG A 86 -3.43 -9.04 5.66
C ARG A 86 -4.24 -10.30 5.35
N ARG A 87 -5.38 -10.50 6.00
CA ARG A 87 -6.26 -11.66 5.73
C ARG A 87 -6.82 -11.64 4.32
N MET A 88 -7.22 -10.47 3.83
CA MET A 88 -7.67 -10.29 2.44
C MET A 88 -6.56 -10.62 1.45
N SER A 89 -5.36 -10.09 1.64
CA SER A 89 -4.17 -10.38 0.82
C SER A 89 -3.87 -11.88 0.76
N VAL A 90 -3.84 -12.56 1.91
CA VAL A 90 -3.63 -14.02 1.99
C VAL A 90 -4.74 -14.80 1.25
N SER A 91 -6.00 -14.34 1.34
CA SER A 91 -7.11 -14.97 0.62
C SER A 91 -6.96 -14.84 -0.90
N VAL A 92 -6.56 -13.66 -1.39
CA VAL A 92 -6.28 -13.44 -2.82
C VAL A 92 -5.13 -14.32 -3.30
N ASN A 93 -4.05 -14.43 -2.51
CA ASN A 93 -2.94 -15.32 -2.84
C ASN A 93 -3.38 -16.79 -2.94
N GLY A 94 -4.26 -17.26 -2.04
CA GLY A 94 -4.85 -18.59 -2.13
C GLY A 94 -5.70 -18.79 -3.39
N MET A 95 -6.40 -17.76 -3.85
CA MET A 95 -7.15 -17.81 -5.12
C MET A 95 -6.20 -17.90 -6.32
N LEU A 96 -5.13 -17.13 -6.35
CA LEU A 96 -4.09 -17.18 -7.39
C LEU A 96 -3.42 -18.57 -7.46
N GLN A 97 -3.05 -19.13 -6.31
CA GLN A 97 -2.49 -20.49 -6.23
C GLN A 97 -3.46 -21.56 -6.73
N ALA A 98 -4.76 -21.34 -6.60
CA ALA A 98 -5.80 -22.20 -7.14
C ALA A 98 -6.11 -21.95 -8.64
N GLY A 99 -5.29 -21.14 -9.33
CA GLY A 99 -5.45 -20.83 -10.76
C GLY A 99 -6.63 -19.91 -11.08
N LYS A 100 -7.17 -19.17 -10.09
CA LYS A 100 -8.22 -18.18 -10.30
C LYS A 100 -7.62 -16.82 -10.67
N GLU A 101 -8.46 -15.97 -11.28
CA GLU A 101 -8.11 -14.59 -11.65
C GLU A 101 -8.84 -13.58 -10.74
N PRO A 102 -8.37 -13.34 -9.50
CA PRO A 102 -9.05 -12.50 -8.51
C PRO A 102 -8.84 -10.99 -8.76
N THR A 103 -9.24 -10.51 -9.94
CA THR A 103 -9.04 -9.12 -10.36
C THR A 103 -9.80 -8.13 -9.47
N VAL A 104 -11.02 -8.46 -9.06
CA VAL A 104 -11.86 -7.63 -8.18
C VAL A 104 -11.31 -7.64 -6.76
N GLU A 105 -11.00 -8.83 -6.25
CA GLU A 105 -10.49 -9.04 -4.90
C GLU A 105 -9.13 -8.38 -4.70
N GLY A 106 -8.21 -8.51 -5.66
CA GLY A 106 -6.92 -7.82 -5.65
C GLY A 106 -7.09 -6.30 -5.70
N SER A 107 -8.03 -5.80 -6.50
CA SER A 107 -8.36 -4.37 -6.55
C SER A 107 -8.92 -3.84 -5.23
N LEU A 108 -9.72 -4.66 -4.51
CA LEU A 108 -10.23 -4.32 -3.17
C LEU A 108 -9.09 -4.23 -2.14
N VAL A 109 -8.16 -5.18 -2.15
CA VAL A 109 -6.98 -5.12 -1.25
C VAL A 109 -6.21 -3.83 -1.48
N LYS A 110 -5.94 -3.49 -2.74
CA LYS A 110 -5.19 -2.27 -3.11
C LYS A 110 -5.94 -0.99 -2.71
N ASP A 111 -7.24 -0.86 -3.03
CA ASP A 111 -8.02 0.36 -2.72
C ASP A 111 -8.09 0.59 -1.21
N LEU A 112 -8.44 -0.44 -0.44
CA LEU A 112 -8.55 -0.36 1.01
C LEU A 112 -7.19 -0.19 1.69
N GLY A 113 -6.17 -0.91 1.22
CA GLY A 113 -4.81 -0.81 1.73
C GLY A 113 -4.23 0.58 1.55
N THR A 114 -4.29 1.12 0.33
CA THR A 114 -3.84 2.48 0.04
C THR A 114 -4.56 3.52 0.91
N LYS A 115 -5.87 3.40 1.06
CA LYS A 115 -6.65 4.31 1.90
C LYS A 115 -6.22 4.24 3.36
N TRP A 116 -5.96 3.03 3.87
CA TRP A 116 -5.46 2.84 5.22
C TRP A 116 -4.09 3.50 5.41
N GLU A 117 -3.15 3.30 4.48
CA GLU A 117 -1.81 3.89 4.53
C GLU A 117 -1.82 5.42 4.43
N GLN A 118 -2.68 5.98 3.59
CA GLN A 118 -2.82 7.43 3.47
C GLN A 118 -3.41 8.07 4.73
N ASP A 119 -4.31 7.37 5.42
CA ASP A 119 -4.92 7.85 6.65
C ASP A 119 -4.04 7.63 7.89
N LEU A 120 -3.13 6.65 7.84
CA LEU A 120 -2.34 6.23 8.99
C LEU A 120 -1.52 7.37 9.62
N PRO A 121 -0.78 8.21 8.88
CA PRO A 121 -0.01 9.30 9.49
C PRO A 121 -0.87 10.28 10.29
N ALA A 122 -2.06 10.63 9.80
CA ALA A 122 -2.95 11.54 10.51
C ALA A 122 -3.51 10.92 11.79
N LYS A 123 -3.89 9.63 11.73
CA LYS A 123 -4.38 8.88 12.89
C LYS A 123 -3.29 8.72 13.96
N VAL A 124 -2.08 8.33 13.55
CA VAL A 124 -0.92 8.17 14.44
C VAL A 124 -0.58 9.50 15.12
N ARG A 125 -0.52 10.59 14.36
CA ARG A 125 -0.27 11.94 14.93
C ARG A 125 -1.31 12.32 15.98
N THR A 126 -2.59 12.04 15.72
CA THR A 126 -3.67 12.34 16.66
C THR A 126 -3.54 11.55 17.97
N LEU A 127 -3.16 10.28 17.90
CA LEU A 127 -2.97 9.44 19.08
C LEU A 127 -1.71 9.85 19.86
N ALA A 128 -0.60 10.08 19.17
CA ALA A 128 0.67 10.50 19.78
C ALA A 128 0.61 11.86 20.48
N ALA A 129 -0.36 12.72 20.13
CA ALA A 129 -0.54 14.02 20.77
C ALA A 129 -0.92 13.93 22.26
N PHE A 130 -1.37 12.77 22.74
CA PHE A 130 -1.75 12.51 24.13
C PHE A 130 -0.70 11.67 24.88
N ALA A 131 0.40 11.29 24.23
CA ALA A 131 1.49 10.58 24.86
C ALA A 131 2.35 11.50 25.71
N ASP A 132 3.03 10.93 26.72
CA ASP A 132 4.04 11.65 27.49
C ASP A 132 5.13 12.19 26.52
N PRO A 133 5.45 13.49 26.57
CA PRO A 133 6.50 14.08 25.74
C PRO A 133 7.88 13.41 25.87
N ASP A 134 8.15 12.83 27.02
CA ASP A 134 9.44 12.18 27.34
C ASP A 134 9.42 10.65 27.09
N SER A 135 8.30 10.08 26.58
CA SER A 135 8.19 8.66 26.28
C SER A 135 8.73 8.30 24.89
N GLY A 136 9.34 7.12 24.78
CA GLY A 136 9.87 6.59 23.53
C GLY A 136 10.99 7.42 22.91
N ASN A 137 11.36 7.08 21.67
CA ASN A 137 12.30 7.87 20.87
C ASN A 137 11.58 8.91 20.01
N ARG A 138 11.26 10.05 20.59
CA ARG A 138 10.50 11.12 19.91
C ARG A 138 11.17 11.64 18.66
N THR A 139 12.49 11.76 18.62
CA THR A 139 13.20 12.26 17.45
C THR A 139 13.01 11.31 16.26
N GLU A 140 13.22 10.02 16.48
CA GLU A 140 13.02 9.00 15.46
C GLU A 140 11.55 8.92 15.00
N PHE A 141 10.62 8.93 15.95
CA PHE A 141 9.18 8.98 15.67
C PHE A 141 8.82 10.17 14.76
N ASP A 142 9.29 11.37 15.09
CA ASP A 142 8.97 12.58 14.33
C ASP A 142 9.57 12.54 12.92
N ASP A 143 10.76 11.99 12.74
CA ASP A 143 11.41 11.82 11.44
C ASP A 143 10.65 10.81 10.57
N LEU A 144 10.28 9.66 11.12
CA LEU A 144 9.49 8.64 10.44
C LEU A 144 8.08 9.16 10.10
N MET A 145 7.44 9.90 10.99
CA MET A 145 6.15 10.54 10.75
C MET A 145 6.20 11.58 9.64
N ARG A 146 7.28 12.35 9.57
CA ARG A 146 7.49 13.32 8.47
C ARG A 146 7.60 12.59 7.15
N PHE A 147 8.43 11.55 7.09
CA PHE A 147 8.60 10.75 5.88
C PHE A 147 7.28 10.07 5.46
N ALA A 148 6.57 9.40 6.37
CA ALA A 148 5.29 8.76 6.10
C ALA A 148 4.24 9.75 5.56
N THR A 149 4.19 10.96 6.13
CA THR A 149 3.29 12.02 5.65
C THR A 149 3.62 12.47 4.23
N MET A 150 4.90 12.56 3.88
CA MET A 150 5.35 13.00 2.56
C MET A 150 5.16 11.92 1.49
N ILE A 151 5.28 10.63 1.84
CA ILE A 151 5.12 9.52 0.91
C ILE A 151 3.65 9.15 0.67
N ALA A 152 2.77 9.35 1.65
CA ALA A 152 1.38 8.93 1.60
C ALA A 152 0.61 9.31 0.31
N PRO A 153 0.75 10.51 -0.28
CA PRO A 153 0.05 10.85 -1.53
C PRO A 153 0.43 9.97 -2.72
N LYS A 154 1.69 9.50 -2.81
CA LYS A 154 2.14 8.68 -3.95
C LYS A 154 1.52 7.28 -3.96
N LEU A 155 1.12 6.76 -2.81
CA LEU A 155 0.67 5.38 -2.65
C LEU A 155 -0.57 5.06 -3.49
N THR A 156 -1.39 6.06 -3.82
CA THR A 156 -2.54 5.87 -4.71
C THR A 156 -2.15 5.54 -6.16
N ILE A 157 -0.95 5.92 -6.61
CA ILE A 157 -0.54 5.77 -8.02
C ILE A 157 -0.04 4.36 -8.30
N GLN A 158 0.58 3.70 -7.35
CA GLN A 158 1.17 2.37 -7.49
C GLN A 158 0.09 1.30 -7.73
N GLY A 159 0.19 0.54 -8.84
CA GLY A 159 -0.74 -0.55 -9.15
C GLY A 159 -2.16 -0.12 -9.55
N GLY A 160 -2.36 1.17 -9.83
CA GLY A 160 -3.61 1.78 -10.26
C GLY A 160 -4.20 2.74 -9.24
N THR A 161 -4.71 3.87 -9.74
CA THR A 161 -5.34 4.88 -8.87
C THR A 161 -6.67 4.39 -8.30
N THR A 162 -7.09 5.00 -7.20
CA THR A 162 -8.40 4.73 -6.56
C THR A 162 -9.57 4.76 -7.55
N GLU A 163 -9.58 5.70 -8.49
CA GLU A 163 -10.65 5.85 -9.49
C GLU A 163 -10.68 4.66 -10.45
N VAL A 164 -9.50 4.24 -10.93
CA VAL A 164 -9.36 3.07 -11.82
C VAL A 164 -9.79 1.79 -11.09
N LEU A 165 -9.32 1.59 -9.86
CA LEU A 165 -9.65 0.41 -9.06
C LEU A 165 -11.14 0.32 -8.77
N ARG A 166 -11.78 1.42 -8.36
CA ARG A 166 -13.23 1.45 -8.12
C ARG A 166 -14.04 1.21 -9.37
N GLY A 167 -13.55 1.65 -10.54
CA GLY A 167 -14.13 1.28 -11.83
C GLY A 167 -14.07 -0.22 -12.12
N ILE A 168 -12.96 -0.89 -11.78
CA ILE A 168 -12.81 -2.35 -11.90
C ILE A 168 -13.75 -3.07 -10.94
N ILE A 169 -13.76 -2.66 -9.68
CA ILE A 169 -14.61 -3.23 -8.62
C ILE A 169 -16.08 -3.09 -9.00
N ALA A 170 -16.52 -1.90 -9.41
CA ALA A 170 -17.90 -1.64 -9.80
C ALA A 170 -18.36 -2.55 -10.95
N ARG A 171 -17.53 -2.69 -12.00
CA ARG A 171 -17.82 -3.62 -13.13
C ARG A 171 -17.91 -5.07 -12.66
N GLY A 172 -16.96 -5.50 -11.83
CA GLY A 172 -16.93 -6.88 -11.31
C GLY A 172 -18.12 -7.22 -10.42
N LEU A 173 -18.70 -6.22 -9.76
CA LEU A 173 -19.92 -6.35 -8.95
C LEU A 173 -21.21 -6.14 -9.75
N GLY A 174 -21.13 -5.95 -11.06
CA GLY A 174 -22.30 -5.77 -11.93
C GLY A 174 -23.01 -4.42 -11.76
N LEU A 175 -22.31 -3.40 -11.23
CA LEU A 175 -22.88 -2.05 -11.00
C LEU A 175 -22.82 -1.15 -12.25
N ARG A 176 -22.29 -1.64 -13.38
CA ARG A 176 -22.23 -0.97 -14.70
C ARG A 176 -22.35 -1.98 -15.83
#